data_6449000da86218fc84804090a90a22be
#
_entry.id   6449000da86218fc84804090a90a22be
#
_cell.length_a   1.000
_cell.length_b   1.000
_cell.length_c   1.000
_cell.angle_alpha   90.00
_cell.angle_beta   90.00
_cell.angle_gamma   90.00
#
_symmetry.space_group_name_H-M   'P 1'
#
loop_
_entity.id
_entity.type
_entity.pdbx_description
1 polymer ?
#
loop_
_entity_poly.entity_id
_entity_poly.type
_entity_poly.pdbx_seq_one_letter_code
_entity_poly.pdbx_strand_id
1 'polypeptide(L)'
;MTDKMSTKEEYSTYYSSRGADPAMYNDVKLPSYLMQVIAPEETILELGCGFGQNLRAFMNSGYKKVSGLDVSEQAVAYCQSQGLPVVMGDVMQYTGNRYDCVLMSHVLEHLPKDHVIPMLRKIRGNILTEHGKLVLMVPNAQSNTDCYWAYEDFTHYTLFTAGSVLFVLREAEFHDIQFLDADGLGDAKGWKRVVRKVLLWAYIKNKLFWNKVTGSAYHAPSPRIFTYEIKCVART
;
A
#
# COMPACT_ATOMS: atom_id res chain seq x y z
N MET A 1 13.72 -19.40 -21.53
CA MET A 1 12.30 -19.16 -21.81
C MET A 1 11.55 -19.60 -20.57
N THR A 2 11.38 -18.70 -19.61
CA THR A 2 10.55 -18.95 -18.42
C THR A 2 9.12 -18.65 -18.81
N ASP A 3 8.33 -19.70 -18.84
CA ASP A 3 6.89 -19.64 -19.05
C ASP A 3 6.30 -18.73 -17.94
N LYS A 4 5.81 -17.56 -18.31
CA LYS A 4 5.17 -16.65 -17.37
C LYS A 4 3.81 -17.27 -17.03
N MET A 5 3.72 -17.91 -15.87
CA MET A 5 2.41 -18.12 -15.25
C MET A 5 1.70 -16.75 -15.24
N SER A 6 0.49 -16.70 -15.78
CA SER A 6 -0.24 -15.47 -15.80
C SER A 6 -0.56 -15.06 -14.35
N THR A 7 -0.42 -13.81 -14.00
CA THR A 7 -0.81 -13.27 -12.68
C THR A 7 -2.20 -13.73 -12.26
N LYS A 8 -3.10 -13.98 -13.21
CA LYS A 8 -4.46 -14.47 -12.99
C LYS A 8 -4.49 -15.88 -12.41
N GLU A 9 -3.62 -16.81 -12.86
CA GLU A 9 -3.56 -18.18 -12.33
C GLU A 9 -2.96 -18.22 -10.92
N GLU A 10 -1.95 -17.40 -10.66
CA GLU A 10 -1.29 -17.29 -9.37
C GLU A 10 -2.25 -16.83 -8.25
N TYR A 11 -3.20 -15.93 -8.57
CA TYR A 11 -4.15 -15.38 -7.60
C TYR A 11 -5.53 -16.07 -7.59
N SER A 12 -5.74 -17.14 -8.39
CA SER A 12 -7.04 -17.83 -8.46
C SER A 12 -7.47 -18.45 -7.13
N THR A 13 -6.53 -18.94 -6.32
CA THR A 13 -6.77 -19.57 -5.01
C THR A 13 -6.22 -18.78 -3.83
N TYR A 14 -5.65 -17.61 -4.06
CA TYR A 14 -4.92 -16.83 -3.05
C TYR A 14 -5.72 -16.63 -1.75
N TYR A 15 -6.93 -16.11 -1.84
CA TYR A 15 -7.75 -15.84 -0.66
C TYR A 15 -8.25 -17.12 0.02
N SER A 16 -8.68 -18.12 -0.74
CA SER A 16 -9.16 -19.40 -0.20
C SER A 16 -8.05 -20.17 0.49
N SER A 17 -6.85 -20.21 -0.09
CA SER A 17 -5.69 -20.88 0.49
C SER A 17 -5.21 -20.26 1.79
N ARG A 18 -5.44 -18.95 1.97
CA ARG A 18 -5.11 -18.21 3.19
C ARG A 18 -6.24 -18.20 4.23
N GLY A 19 -7.37 -18.83 3.94
CA GLY A 19 -8.53 -18.81 4.85
C GLY A 19 -9.11 -17.40 5.05
N ALA A 20 -8.93 -16.50 4.09
CA ALA A 20 -9.40 -15.13 4.19
C ALA A 20 -10.93 -15.09 4.07
N ASP A 21 -11.61 -14.73 5.17
CA ASP A 21 -13.06 -14.52 5.18
C ASP A 21 -13.36 -13.07 4.76
N PRO A 22 -14.11 -12.84 3.67
CA PRO A 22 -14.51 -11.50 3.25
C PRO A 22 -15.22 -10.68 4.33
N ALA A 23 -15.92 -11.31 5.27
CA ALA A 23 -16.60 -10.64 6.37
C ALA A 23 -15.66 -9.89 7.32
N MET A 24 -14.40 -10.33 7.43
CA MET A 24 -13.37 -9.66 8.25
C MET A 24 -13.02 -8.26 7.72
N TYR A 25 -13.38 -7.94 6.49
CA TYR A 25 -13.06 -6.68 5.82
C TYR A 25 -14.25 -5.71 5.73
N ASN A 26 -15.36 -5.99 6.41
CA ASN A 26 -16.60 -5.20 6.28
C ASN A 26 -16.67 -3.97 7.21
N ASP A 27 -16.07 -4.02 8.39
CA ASP A 27 -16.11 -2.91 9.37
C ASP A 27 -14.78 -2.16 9.39
N VAL A 28 -14.58 -1.31 8.41
CA VAL A 28 -13.34 -0.53 8.27
C VAL A 28 -13.63 0.96 8.25
N LYS A 29 -12.90 1.68 9.09
CA LYS A 29 -12.89 3.15 9.10
C LYS A 29 -11.81 3.66 8.18
N LEU A 30 -12.11 4.71 7.44
CA LEU A 30 -11.11 5.39 6.63
C LEU A 30 -10.05 6.02 7.54
N PRO A 31 -8.77 5.64 7.40
CA PRO A 31 -7.69 6.18 8.21
C PRO A 31 -7.52 7.69 8.01
N SER A 32 -7.20 8.41 9.10
CA SER A 32 -7.08 9.87 9.07
C SER A 32 -5.99 10.36 8.09
N TYR A 33 -4.92 9.61 7.91
CA TYR A 33 -3.85 9.98 6.98
C TYR A 33 -4.30 9.96 5.51
N LEU A 34 -5.27 9.12 5.13
CA LEU A 34 -5.86 9.15 3.79
C LEU A 34 -6.73 10.38 3.60
N MET A 35 -7.57 10.72 4.59
CA MET A 35 -8.41 11.93 4.55
C MET A 35 -7.60 13.24 4.49
N GLN A 36 -6.35 13.23 4.94
CA GLN A 36 -5.45 14.41 4.88
C GLN A 36 -4.90 14.66 3.47
N VAL A 37 -4.83 13.63 2.63
CA VAL A 37 -4.18 13.72 1.32
C VAL A 37 -5.11 13.46 0.15
N ILE A 38 -6.32 12.95 0.38
CA ILE A 38 -7.32 12.66 -0.64
C ILE A 38 -8.57 13.47 -0.34
N ALA A 39 -8.99 14.33 -1.27
CA ALA A 39 -10.21 15.12 -1.14
C ALA A 39 -11.45 14.31 -1.58
N PRO A 40 -12.64 14.53 -0.95
CA PRO A 40 -13.85 13.74 -1.26
C PRO A 40 -14.36 13.86 -2.70
N GLU A 41 -14.02 14.94 -3.41
CA GLU A 41 -14.40 15.20 -4.80
C GLU A 41 -13.49 14.53 -5.82
N GLU A 42 -12.32 14.04 -5.43
CA GLU A 42 -11.38 13.41 -6.32
C GLU A 42 -11.88 12.06 -6.84
N THR A 43 -11.48 11.73 -8.06
CA THR A 43 -11.67 10.40 -8.63
C THR A 43 -10.57 9.46 -8.13
N ILE A 44 -10.97 8.32 -7.56
CA ILE A 44 -10.07 7.37 -6.89
C ILE A 44 -10.15 6.01 -7.57
N LEU A 45 -9.00 5.44 -7.92
CA LEU A 45 -8.86 4.04 -8.31
C LEU A 45 -8.00 3.30 -7.30
N GLU A 46 -8.52 2.26 -6.69
CA GLU A 46 -7.73 1.32 -5.91
C GLU A 46 -7.29 0.15 -6.78
N LEU A 47 -5.97 -0.05 -6.88
CA LEU A 47 -5.35 -1.16 -7.59
C LEU A 47 -5.07 -2.29 -6.60
N GLY A 48 -5.52 -3.51 -6.92
CA GLY A 48 -5.48 -4.65 -5.99
C GLY A 48 -6.42 -4.43 -4.81
N CYS A 49 -7.69 -4.10 -5.10
CA CYS A 49 -8.65 -3.71 -4.06
C CYS A 49 -9.14 -4.89 -3.18
N GLY A 50 -8.79 -6.12 -3.52
CA GLY A 50 -9.20 -7.31 -2.78
C GLY A 50 -10.72 -7.35 -2.55
N PHE A 51 -11.13 -7.63 -1.34
CA PHE A 51 -12.56 -7.65 -0.97
C PHE A 51 -13.18 -6.24 -0.76
N GLY A 52 -12.53 -5.17 -1.21
CA GLY A 52 -13.09 -3.81 -1.26
C GLY A 52 -13.12 -3.08 0.07
N GLN A 53 -12.23 -3.42 1.00
CA GLN A 53 -12.14 -2.83 2.33
C GLN A 53 -12.01 -1.30 2.28
N ASN A 54 -11.01 -0.80 1.56
CA ASN A 54 -10.79 0.64 1.45
C ASN A 54 -11.90 1.33 0.63
N LEU A 55 -12.42 0.68 -0.43
CA LEU A 55 -13.54 1.22 -1.20
C LEU A 55 -14.75 1.48 -0.29
N ARG A 56 -15.11 0.51 0.56
CA ARG A 56 -16.19 0.69 1.56
C ARG A 56 -15.89 1.82 2.53
N ALA A 57 -14.66 1.89 3.04
CA ALA A 57 -14.25 2.93 3.97
C ALA A 57 -14.37 4.33 3.36
N PHE A 58 -13.95 4.50 2.11
CA PHE A 58 -14.12 5.73 1.35
C PHE A 58 -15.60 6.08 1.15
N MET A 59 -16.40 5.13 0.64
CA MET A 59 -17.83 5.36 0.37
C MET A 59 -18.59 5.71 1.65
N ASN A 60 -18.33 5.01 2.76
CA ASN A 60 -18.92 5.29 4.06
C ASN A 60 -18.49 6.66 4.62
N SER A 61 -17.35 7.18 4.18
CA SER A 61 -16.84 8.51 4.54
C SER A 61 -17.30 9.62 3.59
N GLY A 62 -18.21 9.31 2.63
CA GLY A 62 -18.83 10.28 1.74
C GLY A 62 -18.12 10.49 0.39
N TYR A 63 -17.07 9.75 0.08
CA TYR A 63 -16.42 9.78 -1.23
C TYR A 63 -17.30 9.07 -2.26
N LYS A 64 -17.61 9.74 -3.37
CA LYS A 64 -18.60 9.25 -4.36
C LYS A 64 -17.97 8.69 -5.64
N LYS A 65 -16.70 9.02 -5.91
CA LYS A 65 -16.02 8.70 -7.17
C LYS A 65 -14.87 7.69 -6.90
N VAL A 66 -15.22 6.55 -6.31
CA VAL A 66 -14.27 5.50 -5.93
C VAL A 66 -14.52 4.27 -6.78
N SER A 67 -13.48 3.65 -7.29
CA SER A 67 -13.55 2.41 -8.06
C SER A 67 -12.34 1.51 -7.74
N GLY A 68 -12.47 0.22 -8.01
CA GLY A 68 -11.43 -0.77 -7.78
C GLY A 68 -11.10 -1.58 -9.03
N LEU A 69 -9.85 -2.03 -9.09
CA LEU A 69 -9.33 -2.99 -10.06
C LEU A 69 -8.63 -4.12 -9.31
N ASP A 70 -8.98 -5.36 -9.63
CA ASP A 70 -8.32 -6.53 -9.06
C ASP A 70 -8.19 -7.65 -10.11
N VAL A 71 -7.17 -8.50 -9.97
CA VAL A 71 -6.94 -9.64 -10.85
C VAL A 71 -7.67 -10.90 -10.39
N SER A 72 -8.09 -10.95 -9.11
CA SER A 72 -8.77 -12.08 -8.50
C SER A 72 -10.27 -12.08 -8.85
N GLU A 73 -10.70 -13.11 -9.58
CA GLU A 73 -12.11 -13.31 -9.91
C GLU A 73 -12.97 -13.43 -8.64
N GLN A 74 -12.48 -14.14 -7.61
CA GLN A 74 -13.17 -14.29 -6.34
C GLN A 74 -13.41 -12.96 -5.64
N ALA A 75 -12.39 -12.11 -5.57
CA ALA A 75 -12.47 -10.80 -4.94
C ALA A 75 -13.43 -9.86 -5.70
N VAL A 76 -13.33 -9.84 -7.02
CA VAL A 76 -14.19 -9.02 -7.89
C VAL A 76 -15.66 -9.45 -7.78
N ALA A 77 -15.94 -10.76 -7.87
CA ALA A 77 -17.31 -11.29 -7.74
C ALA A 77 -17.92 -10.92 -6.38
N TYR A 78 -17.13 -11.06 -5.29
CA TYR A 78 -17.59 -10.64 -3.98
C TYR A 78 -17.89 -9.13 -3.94
N CYS A 79 -16.99 -8.29 -4.39
CA CYS A 79 -17.20 -6.83 -4.41
C CYS A 79 -18.45 -6.44 -5.19
N GLN A 80 -18.66 -7.02 -6.38
CA GLN A 80 -19.82 -6.77 -7.21
C GLN A 80 -21.11 -7.24 -6.53
N SER A 81 -21.11 -8.38 -5.83
CA SER A 81 -22.25 -8.85 -5.04
C SER A 81 -22.65 -7.88 -3.91
N GLN A 82 -21.68 -7.08 -3.44
CA GLN A 82 -21.86 -6.05 -2.42
C GLN A 82 -22.16 -4.65 -3.01
N GLY A 83 -22.34 -4.55 -4.33
CA GLY A 83 -22.59 -3.28 -5.01
C GLY A 83 -21.36 -2.34 -5.10
N LEU A 84 -20.16 -2.86 -4.89
CA LEU A 84 -18.94 -2.05 -5.01
C LEU A 84 -18.53 -1.93 -6.49
N PRO A 85 -18.06 -0.76 -6.94
CA PRO A 85 -17.67 -0.51 -8.33
C PRO A 85 -16.26 -1.06 -8.61
N VAL A 86 -16.16 -2.38 -8.75
CA VAL A 86 -14.92 -3.10 -9.01
C VAL A 86 -14.97 -3.79 -10.36
N VAL A 87 -13.88 -3.71 -11.11
CA VAL A 87 -13.68 -4.42 -12.38
C VAL A 87 -12.51 -5.37 -12.28
N MET A 88 -12.60 -6.50 -12.99
CA MET A 88 -11.50 -7.44 -13.10
C MET A 88 -10.50 -6.95 -14.16
N GLY A 89 -9.22 -6.94 -13.82
CA GLY A 89 -8.20 -6.54 -14.79
C GLY A 89 -6.79 -6.51 -14.22
N ASP A 90 -5.83 -6.56 -15.12
CA ASP A 90 -4.41 -6.38 -14.85
C ASP A 90 -4.03 -4.92 -15.07
N VAL A 91 -3.32 -4.33 -14.11
CA VAL A 91 -2.82 -2.94 -14.18
C VAL A 91 -1.97 -2.71 -15.44
N MET A 92 -1.15 -3.69 -15.81
CA MET A 92 -0.29 -3.56 -17.01
C MET A 92 -1.08 -3.51 -18.32
N GLN A 93 -2.30 -4.04 -18.33
CA GLN A 93 -3.20 -4.04 -19.48
C GLN A 93 -4.27 -2.94 -19.40
N TYR A 94 -4.30 -2.17 -18.31
CA TYR A 94 -5.31 -1.14 -18.11
C TYR A 94 -5.22 -0.03 -19.16
N THR A 95 -6.36 0.26 -19.81
CA THR A 95 -6.51 1.30 -20.84
C THR A 95 -7.72 2.21 -20.57
N GLY A 96 -8.24 2.20 -19.34
CA GLY A 96 -9.44 2.96 -18.95
C GLY A 96 -9.19 4.43 -18.64
N ASN A 97 -10.04 4.99 -17.81
CA ASN A 97 -10.00 6.40 -17.41
C ASN A 97 -8.74 6.76 -16.62
N ARG A 98 -8.44 8.06 -16.55
CA ARG A 98 -7.44 8.62 -15.64
C ARG A 98 -8.11 9.07 -14.35
N TYR A 99 -7.33 9.04 -13.26
CA TYR A 99 -7.79 9.33 -11.90
C TYR A 99 -6.93 10.40 -11.24
N ASP A 100 -7.54 11.16 -10.33
CA ASP A 100 -6.84 12.14 -9.51
C ASP A 100 -6.00 11.46 -8.43
N CYS A 101 -6.45 10.29 -7.97
CA CYS A 101 -5.75 9.49 -6.99
C CYS A 101 -5.76 8.01 -7.36
N VAL A 102 -4.59 7.38 -7.36
CA VAL A 102 -4.45 5.93 -7.37
C VAL A 102 -4.00 5.48 -5.99
N LEU A 103 -4.70 4.51 -5.42
CA LEU A 103 -4.36 3.85 -4.16
C LEU A 103 -3.81 2.46 -4.44
N MET A 104 -2.67 2.12 -3.85
CA MET A 104 -2.13 0.76 -3.80
C MET A 104 -1.86 0.39 -2.35
N SER A 105 -2.64 -0.56 -1.84
CA SER A 105 -2.50 -1.05 -0.48
C SER A 105 -2.11 -2.52 -0.50
N HIS A 106 -0.88 -2.81 -0.09
CA HIS A 106 -0.34 -4.18 -0.08
C HIS A 106 -0.42 -4.88 -1.44
N VAL A 107 0.14 -4.25 -2.47
CA VAL A 107 0.19 -4.77 -3.85
C VAL A 107 1.62 -4.82 -4.37
N LEU A 108 2.43 -3.79 -4.07
CA LEU A 108 3.75 -3.63 -4.68
C LEU A 108 4.72 -4.73 -4.26
N GLU A 109 4.59 -5.25 -3.05
CA GLU A 109 5.37 -6.38 -2.51
C GLU A 109 5.16 -7.69 -3.24
N HIS A 110 4.01 -7.85 -3.89
CA HIS A 110 3.66 -9.03 -4.69
C HIS A 110 4.24 -9.01 -6.11
N LEU A 111 4.94 -7.95 -6.48
CA LEU A 111 5.54 -7.86 -7.81
C LEU A 111 6.99 -8.33 -7.81
N PRO A 112 7.41 -9.10 -8.82
CA PRO A 112 8.83 -9.30 -9.10
C PRO A 112 9.54 -7.94 -9.23
N LYS A 113 10.77 -7.86 -8.75
CA LYS A 113 11.52 -6.57 -8.67
C LYS A 113 11.65 -5.84 -10.01
N ASP A 114 11.78 -6.58 -11.10
CA ASP A 114 11.87 -6.06 -12.46
C ASP A 114 10.55 -5.49 -12.99
N HIS A 115 9.42 -5.81 -12.37
CA HIS A 115 8.09 -5.29 -12.73
C HIS A 115 7.68 -4.05 -11.92
N VAL A 116 8.32 -3.78 -10.78
CA VAL A 116 7.94 -2.67 -9.89
C VAL A 116 8.01 -1.31 -10.58
N ILE A 117 9.18 -0.95 -11.12
CA ILE A 117 9.37 0.36 -11.78
C ILE A 117 8.54 0.49 -13.07
N PRO A 118 8.46 -0.51 -13.96
CA PRO A 118 7.56 -0.46 -15.12
C PRO A 118 6.08 -0.25 -14.74
N MET A 119 5.57 -0.92 -13.69
CA MET A 119 4.20 -0.70 -13.21
C MET A 119 4.00 0.72 -12.69
N LEU A 120 4.92 1.24 -11.87
CA LEU A 120 4.85 2.60 -11.35
C LEU A 120 4.86 3.64 -12.47
N ARG A 121 5.69 3.47 -13.51
CA ARG A 121 5.69 4.31 -14.71
C ARG A 121 4.37 4.24 -15.48
N LYS A 122 3.78 3.05 -15.60
CA LYS A 122 2.45 2.87 -16.21
C LYS A 122 1.38 3.62 -15.42
N ILE A 123 1.39 3.52 -14.10
CA ILE A 123 0.44 4.24 -13.23
C ILE A 123 0.57 5.74 -13.45
N ARG A 124 1.79 6.27 -13.37
CA ARG A 124 2.08 7.68 -13.57
C ARG A 124 1.66 8.19 -14.95
N GLY A 125 2.05 7.50 -16.01
CA GLY A 125 1.88 7.97 -17.40
C GLY A 125 0.47 7.74 -17.95
N ASN A 126 -0.22 6.67 -17.52
CA ASN A 126 -1.45 6.23 -18.20
C ASN A 126 -2.68 6.22 -17.30
N ILE A 127 -2.53 6.12 -15.98
CA ILE A 127 -3.66 5.96 -15.05
C ILE A 127 -3.91 7.23 -14.25
N LEU A 128 -2.85 7.96 -13.86
CA LEU A 128 -3.00 9.24 -13.16
C LEU A 128 -3.27 10.39 -14.14
N THR A 129 -4.02 11.37 -13.66
CA THR A 129 -4.14 12.68 -14.32
C THR A 129 -2.78 13.44 -14.23
N GLU A 130 -2.64 14.55 -14.96
CA GLU A 130 -1.41 15.37 -14.98
C GLU A 130 -1.01 15.88 -13.58
N HIS A 131 -2.00 16.13 -12.72
CA HIS A 131 -1.78 16.57 -11.32
C HIS A 131 -2.18 15.48 -10.32
N GLY A 132 -2.22 14.24 -10.78
CA GLY A 132 -2.62 13.10 -9.97
C GLY A 132 -1.59 12.70 -8.94
N LYS A 133 -2.00 11.81 -8.04
CA LYS A 133 -1.14 11.28 -6.99
C LYS A 133 -1.32 9.78 -6.81
N LEU A 134 -0.23 9.13 -6.46
CA LEU A 134 -0.21 7.76 -5.99
C LEU A 134 -0.13 7.76 -4.47
N VAL A 135 -1.04 7.06 -3.82
CA VAL A 135 -0.94 6.72 -2.39
C VAL A 135 -0.55 5.25 -2.30
N LEU A 136 0.59 4.99 -1.66
CA LEU A 136 1.19 3.67 -1.57
C LEU A 136 1.30 3.24 -0.11
N MET A 137 0.88 2.01 0.18
CA MET A 137 1.06 1.33 1.46
C MET A 137 1.71 -0.03 1.22
N VAL A 138 2.83 -0.30 1.91
CA VAL A 138 3.57 -1.57 1.80
C VAL A 138 4.08 -2.01 3.18
N PRO A 139 4.26 -3.33 3.42
CA PRO A 139 4.91 -3.82 4.63
C PRO A 139 6.32 -3.26 4.77
N ASN A 140 6.70 -2.93 6.00
CA ASN A 140 7.98 -2.31 6.30
C ASN A 140 8.99 -3.33 6.82
N ALA A 141 10.04 -3.57 6.06
CA ALA A 141 11.16 -4.45 6.46
C ALA A 141 11.90 -3.98 7.73
N GLN A 142 11.76 -2.70 8.13
CA GLN A 142 12.36 -2.15 9.35
C GLN A 142 11.44 -2.21 10.57
N SER A 143 10.22 -2.72 10.42
CA SER A 143 9.27 -2.87 11.52
C SER A 143 9.75 -3.88 12.57
N ASN A 144 9.03 -3.98 13.69
CA ASN A 144 9.34 -4.96 14.74
C ASN A 144 8.92 -6.40 14.38
N THR A 145 8.35 -6.61 13.20
CA THR A 145 8.03 -7.95 12.69
C THR A 145 9.20 -8.59 11.93
N ASP A 146 10.31 -7.85 11.77
CA ASP A 146 11.52 -8.29 11.06
C ASP A 146 11.18 -8.90 9.68
N CYS A 147 11.58 -10.16 9.43
CA CYS A 147 11.31 -10.85 8.17
C CYS A 147 9.94 -11.58 8.13
N TYR A 148 9.09 -11.46 9.16
CA TYR A 148 7.85 -12.23 9.25
C TYR A 148 7.04 -12.15 7.96
N TRP A 149 6.77 -10.96 7.45
CA TRP A 149 5.96 -10.76 6.25
C TRP A 149 6.62 -11.22 4.93
N ALA A 150 7.93 -11.46 4.94
CA ALA A 150 8.62 -12.06 3.79
C ALA A 150 8.34 -13.55 3.63
N TYR A 151 7.90 -14.19 4.71
CA TYR A 151 7.70 -15.65 4.75
C TYR A 151 6.26 -16.05 5.07
N GLU A 152 5.51 -15.23 5.79
CA GLU A 152 4.10 -15.49 6.12
C GLU A 152 3.22 -15.43 4.87
N ASP A 153 3.48 -14.47 3.98
CA ASP A 153 2.85 -14.43 2.67
C ASP A 153 3.85 -14.88 1.61
N PHE A 154 3.71 -16.11 1.14
CA PHE A 154 4.65 -16.72 0.19
C PHE A 154 4.65 -16.05 -1.19
N THR A 155 3.68 -15.17 -1.47
CA THR A 155 3.60 -14.39 -2.70
C THR A 155 4.34 -13.04 -2.61
N HIS A 156 4.96 -12.70 -1.48
CA HIS A 156 5.80 -11.52 -1.34
C HIS A 156 7.17 -11.73 -1.98
N TYR A 157 7.44 -11.03 -3.07
CA TYR A 157 8.75 -11.00 -3.72
C TYR A 157 9.71 -10.03 -3.03
N THR A 158 9.18 -8.96 -2.41
CA THR A 158 10.02 -7.89 -1.83
C THR A 158 9.37 -7.29 -0.60
N LEU A 159 10.15 -7.13 0.48
CA LEU A 159 9.81 -6.19 1.54
C LEU A 159 10.52 -4.86 1.30
N PHE A 160 9.80 -3.79 1.51
CA PHE A 160 10.32 -2.44 1.29
C PHE A 160 10.84 -1.80 2.58
N THR A 161 11.80 -0.91 2.43
CA THR A 161 12.17 0.11 3.41
C THR A 161 11.75 1.49 2.87
N ALA A 162 11.70 2.50 3.72
CA ALA A 162 11.42 3.86 3.25
C ALA A 162 12.41 4.32 2.16
N GLY A 163 13.68 3.90 2.26
CA GLY A 163 14.69 4.20 1.24
C GLY A 163 14.43 3.52 -0.09
N SER A 164 14.03 2.24 -0.09
CA SER A 164 13.72 1.53 -1.34
C SER A 164 12.41 2.02 -1.98
N VAL A 165 11.42 2.42 -1.19
CA VAL A 165 10.21 3.09 -1.70
C VAL A 165 10.57 4.41 -2.40
N LEU A 166 11.42 5.25 -1.78
CA LEU A 166 11.90 6.47 -2.41
C LEU A 166 12.64 6.20 -3.73
N PHE A 167 13.48 5.17 -3.75
CA PHE A 167 14.22 4.79 -4.94
C PHE A 167 13.28 4.44 -6.10
N VAL A 168 12.35 3.49 -5.90
CA VAL A 168 11.50 3.02 -6.99
C VAL A 168 10.53 4.10 -7.48
N LEU A 169 10.03 4.97 -6.58
CA LEU A 169 9.17 6.09 -6.96
C LEU A 169 9.92 7.14 -7.78
N ARG A 170 11.15 7.50 -7.39
CA ARG A 170 11.99 8.44 -8.14
C ARG A 170 12.41 7.89 -9.50
N GLU A 171 12.78 6.60 -9.58
CA GLU A 171 13.06 5.93 -10.85
C GLU A 171 11.83 5.86 -11.77
N ALA A 172 10.64 5.86 -11.20
CA ALA A 172 9.38 5.99 -11.94
C ALA A 172 8.97 7.46 -12.18
N GLU A 173 9.87 8.42 -11.87
CA GLU A 173 9.71 9.87 -12.09
C GLU A 173 8.61 10.54 -11.25
N PHE A 174 8.19 9.94 -10.15
CA PHE A 174 7.34 10.60 -9.16
C PHE A 174 8.12 11.64 -8.36
N HIS A 175 7.45 12.74 -7.98
CA HIS A 175 8.01 13.82 -7.15
C HIS A 175 7.14 14.10 -5.94
N ASP A 176 7.57 15.07 -5.12
CA ASP A 176 6.87 15.49 -3.91
C ASP A 176 6.45 14.30 -3.02
N ILE A 177 7.39 13.35 -2.85
CA ILE A 177 7.15 12.14 -2.08
C ILE A 177 7.13 12.48 -0.59
N GLN A 178 5.98 12.27 0.06
CA GLN A 178 5.77 12.52 1.48
C GLN A 178 5.36 11.24 2.19
N PHE A 179 6.02 10.91 3.31
CA PHE A 179 5.61 9.79 4.15
C PHE A 179 4.46 10.21 5.07
N LEU A 180 3.43 9.37 5.11
CA LEU A 180 2.23 9.58 5.90
C LEU A 180 2.30 8.75 7.18
N ASP A 181 1.78 9.30 8.29
CA ASP A 181 1.68 8.60 9.57
C ASP A 181 2.94 7.78 9.94
N ALA A 182 4.12 8.38 9.74
CA ALA A 182 5.41 7.73 9.91
C ALA A 182 5.71 7.23 11.33
N ASP A 183 4.96 7.71 12.32
CA ASP A 183 5.00 7.27 13.72
C ASP A 183 3.87 6.29 14.09
N GLY A 184 2.93 6.03 13.17
CA GLY A 184 1.78 5.17 13.40
C GLY A 184 0.81 5.68 14.46
N LEU A 185 0.82 6.98 14.74
CA LEU A 185 0.02 7.62 15.79
C LEU A 185 -1.14 8.47 15.27
N GLY A 186 -1.40 8.45 13.94
CA GLY A 186 -2.40 9.31 13.30
C GLY A 186 -3.77 9.23 13.95
N ASP A 187 -4.25 8.03 14.24
CA ASP A 187 -5.58 7.79 14.85
C ASP A 187 -5.56 7.64 16.39
N ALA A 188 -4.38 7.71 17.01
CA ALA A 188 -4.25 7.66 18.46
C ALA A 188 -4.64 9.01 19.10
N LYS A 189 -5.47 8.99 20.14
CA LYS A 189 -5.98 10.21 20.82
C LYS A 189 -5.67 10.20 22.32
N GLY A 190 -5.67 11.42 22.89
CA GLY A 190 -5.53 11.62 24.34
C GLY A 190 -4.25 11.03 24.92
N TRP A 191 -4.32 10.56 26.17
CA TRP A 191 -3.18 10.01 26.91
C TRP A 191 -2.53 8.81 26.22
N LYS A 192 -3.31 7.98 25.49
CA LYS A 192 -2.81 6.83 24.72
C LYS A 192 -1.79 7.27 23.64
N ARG A 193 -2.03 8.43 22.98
CA ARG A 193 -1.09 9.00 22.01
C ARG A 193 0.23 9.37 22.69
N VAL A 194 0.16 10.01 23.87
CA VAL A 194 1.36 10.43 24.61
C VAL A 194 2.20 9.21 25.02
N VAL A 195 1.54 8.21 25.65
CA VAL A 195 2.22 6.98 26.08
C VAL A 195 2.86 6.25 24.87
N ARG A 196 2.12 6.04 23.79
CA ARG A 196 2.66 5.40 22.58
C ARG A 196 3.85 6.18 21.99
N LYS A 197 3.78 7.52 22.00
CA LYS A 197 4.87 8.38 21.51
C LYS A 197 6.17 8.18 22.34
N VAL A 198 6.03 8.14 23.66
CA VAL A 198 7.17 7.89 24.56
C VAL A 198 7.74 6.50 24.35
N LEU A 199 6.90 5.48 24.29
CA LEU A 199 7.33 4.10 24.05
C LEU A 199 8.00 3.92 22.69
N LEU A 200 7.44 4.52 21.64
CA LEU A 200 8.05 4.50 20.30
C LEU A 200 9.42 5.20 20.30
N TRP A 201 9.53 6.34 20.96
CA TRP A 201 10.83 7.01 21.12
C TRP A 201 11.86 6.10 21.82
N ALA A 202 11.48 5.46 22.92
CA ALA A 202 12.36 4.54 23.65
C ALA A 202 12.76 3.33 22.78
N TYR A 203 11.81 2.76 22.01
CA TYR A 203 12.05 1.69 21.07
C TYR A 203 13.06 2.09 19.98
N ILE A 204 12.89 3.26 19.37
CA ILE A 204 13.81 3.78 18.35
C ILE A 204 15.21 3.96 18.94
N LYS A 205 15.32 4.55 20.13
CA LYS A 205 16.61 4.72 20.81
C LYS A 205 17.31 3.40 21.11
N ASN A 206 16.53 2.38 21.54
CA ASN A 206 17.06 1.04 21.78
C ASN A 206 17.58 0.41 20.47
N LYS A 207 16.81 0.45 19.37
CA LYS A 207 17.29 -0.06 18.06
C LYS A 207 18.58 0.62 17.60
N LEU A 208 18.66 1.94 17.72
CA LEU A 208 19.87 2.69 17.33
C LEU A 208 21.06 2.42 18.24
N PHE A 209 20.84 2.18 19.53
CA PHE A 209 21.86 1.75 20.46
C PHE A 209 22.46 0.39 20.03
N TRP A 210 21.62 -0.60 19.78
CA TRP A 210 22.09 -1.92 19.35
C TRP A 210 22.79 -1.89 18.00
N ASN A 211 22.34 -1.06 17.05
CA ASN A 211 23.08 -0.86 15.80
C ASN A 211 24.51 -0.39 16.08
N LYS A 212 24.69 0.58 17.00
CA LYS A 212 26.02 1.05 17.38
C LYS A 212 26.87 -0.05 18.04
N VAL A 213 26.27 -0.86 18.92
CA VAL A 213 26.95 -1.96 19.63
C VAL A 213 27.40 -3.05 18.66
N THR A 214 26.57 -3.39 17.68
CA THR A 214 26.84 -4.46 16.69
C THR A 214 27.61 -3.98 15.46
N GLY A 215 27.93 -2.69 15.36
CA GLY A 215 28.55 -2.12 14.16
C GLY A 215 27.62 -2.05 12.95
N SER A 216 26.31 -2.25 13.15
CA SER A 216 25.30 -2.15 12.08
C SER A 216 24.92 -0.70 11.84
N ALA A 217 24.50 -0.39 10.60
CA ALA A 217 24.03 0.94 10.25
C ALA A 217 22.85 0.90 9.27
N TYR A 218 21.94 1.86 9.42
CA TYR A 218 20.98 2.18 8.38
C TYR A 218 21.63 3.15 7.38
N HIS A 219 21.21 3.06 6.12
CA HIS A 219 21.65 4.00 5.09
C HIS A 219 21.25 5.43 5.48
N ALA A 220 22.22 6.31 5.66
CA ALA A 220 22.01 7.64 6.25
C ALA A 220 20.96 8.51 5.54
N PRO A 221 20.87 8.55 4.19
CA PRO A 221 19.84 9.29 3.46
C PRO A 221 18.43 8.73 3.57
N SER A 222 18.25 7.47 4.05
CA SER A 222 16.94 6.83 4.13
C SER A 222 16.18 7.31 5.36
N PRO A 223 14.88 7.65 5.22
CA PRO A 223 14.04 7.95 6.37
C PRO A 223 13.96 6.76 7.33
N ARG A 224 13.98 7.08 8.63
CA ARG A 224 13.90 6.07 9.70
C ARG A 224 12.46 5.87 10.11
N ILE A 225 11.76 4.97 9.45
CA ILE A 225 10.39 4.60 9.72
C ILE A 225 10.39 3.18 10.27
N PHE A 226 9.81 2.99 11.47
CA PHE A 226 9.78 1.70 12.18
C PHE A 226 8.36 1.21 12.44
N THR A 227 7.36 1.85 11.84
CA THR A 227 5.97 1.38 11.87
C THR A 227 5.80 0.12 11.04
N TYR A 228 4.74 -0.61 11.28
CA TYR A 228 4.39 -1.83 10.57
C TYR A 228 4.36 -1.64 9.04
N GLU A 229 3.79 -0.53 8.59
CA GLU A 229 3.66 -0.17 7.19
C GLU A 229 4.45 1.09 6.86
N ILE A 230 4.95 1.17 5.64
CA ILE A 230 5.35 2.42 5.00
C ILE A 230 4.16 2.93 4.21
N LYS A 231 3.79 4.16 4.48
CA LYS A 231 2.69 4.88 3.84
C LYS A 231 3.26 6.13 3.22
N CYS A 232 3.00 6.37 1.95
CA CYS A 232 3.45 7.59 1.31
C CYS A 232 2.46 8.07 0.24
N VAL A 233 2.53 9.35 -0.07
CA VAL A 233 1.92 9.96 -1.24
C VAL A 233 3.03 10.50 -2.14
N ALA A 234 2.88 10.30 -3.45
CA ALA A 234 3.79 10.79 -4.48
C ALA A 234 2.98 11.43 -5.62
N ARG A 235 3.49 12.51 -6.22
CA ARG A 235 2.81 13.24 -7.28
C ARG A 235 3.40 12.93 -8.66
N THR A 236 2.57 13.10 -9.69
CA THR A 236 3.00 12.93 -11.10
C THR A 236 3.96 14.01 -11.56
#